data_1c8a11cd299f9ec269d69777c012d63c
#
_entry.id   1c8a11cd299f9ec269d69777c012d63c
#
_cell.length_a   1.000
_cell.length_b   1.000
_cell.length_c   1.000
_cell.angle_alpha   90.00
_cell.angle_beta   90.00
_cell.angle_gamma   90.00
#
_symmetry.space_group_name_H-M   'P 1'
#
loop_
_entity.id
_entity.type
_entity.pdbx_description
1 polymer ?
#
loop_
_entity_poly.entity_id
_entity_poly.type
_entity_poly.pdbx_seq_one_letter_code
_entity_poly.pdbx_strand_id
1 'polypeptide(L)'
;KRRRALKILTFVLLAIALLALTYWAIWGSTRVSTDNAYVGGNVTQISPQVAGQVVAVLADDTDLVEAGQVLVRLDEADARSQLEEAAANLADAVRAVRGLYASSSQSKAAVSARTSDLAKAEAALRQAEADFARRESLYRDKFISSEALQTARTALQSARAARDTAAADVNQARNQQLGTEGLVDNTSLESHPRVVAAAAKVREAYLALARTTVRSPVRGHVAKRAVRVGERVAVGTPLMAVIPDEQMWVEANFKESELADMHVGQPVKLAADMYGGSVEYSGTIAGLASGTGAVFAALPPQNASGNWIKVVQRLPVRIKLDEAQLKEHPLRVGLSMRATVNISDRSGPVLAAAPRNGALWETSIYADQARDADALIARIIAANRSGPGAKP
;
A
#
# COMPACT_ATOMS: atom_id res chain seq x y z
N LYS A 1 38.16 -37.64 74.15
CA LYS A 1 37.02 -36.80 73.80
C LYS A 1 37.39 -35.82 72.68
N ARG A 2 38.49 -35.09 72.70
CA ARG A 2 38.93 -34.10 71.64
C ARG A 2 39.05 -34.71 70.23
N ARG A 3 39.63 -35.90 70.07
CA ARG A 3 39.79 -36.57 68.76
C ARG A 3 38.45 -37.01 68.14
N ARG A 4 37.44 -37.38 68.96
CA ARG A 4 36.08 -37.68 68.46
C ARG A 4 35.34 -36.41 68.02
N ALA A 5 35.44 -35.31 68.74
CA ALA A 5 34.87 -34.02 68.41
C ALA A 5 35.46 -33.45 67.08
N LEU A 6 36.80 -33.61 66.89
CA LEU A 6 37.43 -33.19 65.61
C LEU A 6 36.94 -34.02 64.41
N LYS A 7 36.76 -35.35 64.58
CA LYS A 7 36.23 -36.22 63.54
C LYS A 7 34.80 -35.88 63.19
N ILE A 8 33.95 -35.51 64.14
CA ILE A 8 32.57 -35.08 63.91
C ILE A 8 32.54 -33.73 63.19
N LEU A 9 33.39 -32.79 63.61
CA LEU A 9 33.49 -31.49 62.97
C LEU A 9 33.93 -31.57 61.49
N THR A 10 34.93 -32.40 61.18
CA THR A 10 35.39 -32.66 59.81
C THR A 10 34.29 -33.32 58.96
N PHE A 11 33.54 -34.25 59.53
CA PHE A 11 32.44 -34.92 58.84
C PHE A 11 31.30 -33.92 58.52
N VAL A 12 30.95 -33.06 59.47
CA VAL A 12 29.94 -32.01 59.29
C VAL A 12 30.38 -30.97 58.19
N LEU A 13 31.65 -30.56 58.25
CA LEU A 13 32.18 -29.64 57.19
C LEU A 13 32.20 -30.27 55.80
N LEU A 14 32.57 -31.57 55.71
CA LEU A 14 32.53 -32.34 54.49
C LEU A 14 31.08 -32.48 53.96
N ALA A 15 30.12 -32.75 54.83
CA ALA A 15 28.70 -32.85 54.49
C ALA A 15 28.14 -31.47 53.97
N ILE A 16 28.49 -30.35 54.62
CA ILE A 16 28.15 -29.03 54.24
C ILE A 16 28.81 -28.69 52.89
N ALA A 17 30.08 -29.01 52.67
CA ALA A 17 30.77 -28.81 51.42
C ALA A 17 30.14 -29.63 50.28
N LEU A 18 29.76 -30.88 50.55
CA LEU A 18 29.07 -31.72 49.58
C LEU A 18 27.68 -31.19 49.22
N LEU A 19 26.91 -30.74 50.22
CA LEU A 19 25.61 -30.08 50.02
C LEU A 19 25.75 -28.77 49.22
N ALA A 20 26.75 -27.96 49.53
CA ALA A 20 27.02 -26.71 48.78
C ALA A 20 27.46 -27.02 47.35
N LEU A 21 28.26 -28.06 47.14
CA LEU A 21 28.73 -28.48 45.80
C LEU A 21 27.58 -29.07 44.97
N THR A 22 26.69 -29.88 45.58
CA THR A 22 25.49 -30.38 44.90
C THR A 22 24.49 -29.28 44.60
N TYR A 23 24.29 -28.32 45.49
CA TYR A 23 23.47 -27.15 45.25
C TYR A 23 24.02 -26.30 44.09
N TRP A 24 25.33 -26.05 44.11
CA TRP A 24 25.99 -25.32 43.03
C TRP A 24 25.95 -26.08 41.70
N ALA A 25 26.15 -27.38 41.66
CA ALA A 25 26.09 -28.21 40.48
C ALA A 25 24.68 -28.28 39.87
N ILE A 26 23.63 -28.29 40.67
CA ILE A 26 22.23 -28.38 40.22
C ILE A 26 21.68 -27.00 39.82
N TRP A 27 22.02 -25.94 40.55
CA TRP A 27 21.40 -24.62 40.38
C TRP A 27 22.33 -23.56 39.78
N GLY A 28 23.63 -23.64 39.98
CA GLY A 28 24.61 -22.68 39.46
C GLY A 28 25.05 -22.96 38.03
N SER A 29 25.18 -24.27 37.67
CA SER A 29 25.65 -24.65 36.33
C SER A 29 24.59 -24.54 35.24
N THR A 30 23.30 -24.38 35.58
CA THR A 30 22.18 -24.34 34.63
C THR A 30 21.71 -22.90 34.32
N ARG A 31 22.40 -21.88 34.82
CA ARG A 31 22.03 -20.49 34.65
C ARG A 31 23.20 -19.67 34.16
N VAL A 32 22.92 -18.84 33.12
CA VAL A 32 23.88 -17.88 32.62
C VAL A 32 23.26 -16.49 32.72
N SER A 33 23.99 -15.54 33.28
CA SER A 33 23.47 -14.18 33.49
C SER A 33 24.40 -13.13 32.89
N THR A 34 23.79 -12.08 32.38
CA THR A 34 24.47 -10.87 31.90
C THR A 34 23.76 -9.62 32.42
N ASP A 35 24.56 -8.62 32.79
CA ASP A 35 24.12 -7.24 33.10
C ASP A 35 24.19 -6.32 31.89
N ASN A 36 24.77 -6.79 30.76
CA ASN A 36 24.87 -6.07 29.52
C ASN A 36 23.64 -6.40 28.64
N ALA A 37 22.47 -6.00 29.12
CA ALA A 37 21.20 -6.16 28.40
C ALA A 37 20.45 -4.83 28.38
N TYR A 38 19.77 -4.56 27.28
CA TYR A 38 19.05 -3.31 27.05
C TYR A 38 17.67 -3.59 26.44
N VAL A 39 16.70 -2.76 26.81
CA VAL A 39 15.38 -2.77 26.17
C VAL A 39 15.52 -2.20 24.78
N GLY A 40 15.25 -3.00 23.77
CA GLY A 40 15.09 -2.62 22.38
C GLY A 40 13.62 -2.40 22.02
N GLY A 41 13.35 -1.68 20.96
CA GLY A 41 11.99 -1.48 20.46
C GLY A 41 12.01 -0.94 19.04
N ASN A 42 10.88 -1.09 18.34
CA ASN A 42 10.72 -0.44 17.05
C ASN A 42 10.58 1.06 17.24
N VAL A 43 11.42 1.84 16.57
CA VAL A 43 11.32 3.29 16.50
C VAL A 43 10.72 3.64 15.15
N THR A 44 9.43 3.94 15.14
CA THR A 44 8.72 4.32 13.91
C THR A 44 8.94 5.80 13.66
N GLN A 45 9.76 6.13 12.65
CA GLN A 45 9.96 7.51 12.24
C GLN A 45 8.77 7.99 11.41
N ILE A 46 8.20 9.10 11.82
CA ILE A 46 7.10 9.77 11.12
C ILE A 46 7.71 10.85 10.23
N SER A 47 7.45 10.75 8.93
CA SER A 47 7.90 11.71 7.93
C SER A 47 6.76 12.07 6.97
N PRO A 48 6.73 13.28 6.40
CA PRO A 48 5.72 13.71 5.46
C PRO A 48 5.95 13.05 4.10
N GLN A 49 4.86 12.73 3.41
CA GLN A 49 4.88 12.21 2.04
C GLN A 49 4.75 13.31 0.98
N VAL A 50 4.41 14.53 1.41
CA VAL A 50 4.36 15.75 0.59
C VAL A 50 5.13 16.85 1.28
N ALA A 51 5.73 17.75 0.49
CA ALA A 51 6.38 18.93 1.05
C ALA A 51 5.33 20.01 1.37
N GLY A 52 5.56 20.76 2.44
CA GLY A 52 4.66 21.85 2.83
C GLY A 52 5.13 22.61 4.06
N GLN A 53 4.40 23.66 4.41
CA GLN A 53 4.62 24.40 5.65
C GLN A 53 3.78 23.76 6.76
N VAL A 54 4.36 23.62 7.95
CA VAL A 54 3.69 23.08 9.12
C VAL A 54 2.75 24.14 9.72
N VAL A 55 1.46 23.85 9.70
CA VAL A 55 0.41 24.73 10.26
C VAL A 55 0.10 24.37 11.71
N ALA A 56 0.11 23.08 12.05
CA ALA A 56 -0.18 22.62 13.40
C ALA A 56 0.61 21.36 13.75
N VAL A 57 1.05 21.27 14.99
CA VAL A 57 1.63 20.09 15.64
C VAL A 57 0.67 19.70 16.77
N LEU A 58 0.17 18.46 16.75
CA LEU A 58 -0.94 17.99 17.60
C LEU A 58 -0.50 16.94 18.63
N ALA A 59 0.79 16.59 18.64
CA ALA A 59 1.38 15.69 19.62
C ALA A 59 2.80 16.16 19.99
N ASP A 60 3.14 16.05 21.25
CA ASP A 60 4.46 16.42 21.77
C ASP A 60 5.17 15.20 22.38
N ASP A 61 6.45 15.40 22.78
CA ASP A 61 7.25 14.37 23.42
C ASP A 61 6.50 13.80 24.65
N THR A 62 6.54 12.50 24.80
CA THR A 62 5.87 11.70 25.84
C THR A 62 4.38 11.46 25.67
N ASP A 63 3.71 12.09 24.70
CA ASP A 63 2.29 11.85 24.47
C ASP A 63 2.02 10.43 23.96
N LEU A 64 0.93 9.84 24.45
CA LEU A 64 0.39 8.60 23.88
C LEU A 64 -0.45 8.94 22.64
N VAL A 65 -0.18 8.28 21.53
CA VAL A 65 -0.92 8.47 20.29
C VAL A 65 -1.48 7.14 19.77
N GLU A 66 -2.68 7.20 19.19
CA GLU A 66 -3.33 6.04 18.58
C GLU A 66 -2.97 5.89 17.09
N ALA A 67 -3.10 4.66 16.57
CA ALA A 67 -2.96 4.44 15.12
C ALA A 67 -4.03 5.24 14.35
N GLY A 68 -3.61 5.99 13.33
CA GLY A 68 -4.48 6.89 12.56
C GLY A 68 -4.68 8.28 13.17
N GLN A 69 -4.24 8.52 14.40
CA GLN A 69 -4.31 9.85 15.02
C GLN A 69 -3.47 10.87 14.24
N VAL A 70 -4.01 12.08 14.06
CA VAL A 70 -3.31 13.19 13.40
C VAL A 70 -2.22 13.73 14.30
N LEU A 71 -0.99 13.77 13.80
CA LEU A 71 0.18 14.28 14.53
C LEU A 71 0.61 15.66 14.07
N VAL A 72 0.61 15.88 12.76
CA VAL A 72 1.02 17.14 12.15
C VAL A 72 0.08 17.48 11.00
N ARG A 73 -0.25 18.77 10.84
CA ARG A 73 -0.94 19.30 9.65
C ARG A 73 0.00 20.21 8.89
N LEU A 74 0.09 19.95 7.61
CA LEU A 74 0.73 20.86 6.65
C LEU A 74 -0.32 21.77 6.04
N ASP A 75 0.12 22.89 5.45
CA ASP A 75 -0.75 23.76 4.67
C ASP A 75 -1.36 22.98 3.49
N GLU A 76 -2.67 23.02 3.39
CA GLU A 76 -3.45 22.28 2.39
C GLU A 76 -3.90 23.14 1.20
N ALA A 77 -3.65 24.46 1.22
CA ALA A 77 -4.23 25.40 0.26
C ALA A 77 -3.87 25.02 -1.19
N ASP A 78 -2.61 24.77 -1.46
CA ASP A 78 -2.13 24.38 -2.79
C ASP A 78 -2.69 23.00 -3.22
N ALA A 79 -2.67 22.02 -2.34
CA ALA A 79 -3.16 20.68 -2.62
C ALA A 79 -4.69 20.67 -2.84
N ARG A 80 -5.45 21.50 -2.12
CA ARG A 80 -6.88 21.68 -2.31
C ARG A 80 -7.19 22.30 -3.67
N SER A 81 -6.47 23.35 -4.04
CA SER A 81 -6.63 24.00 -5.36
C SER A 81 -6.31 23.03 -6.50
N GLN A 82 -5.28 22.22 -6.36
CA GLN A 82 -4.94 21.17 -7.35
C GLN A 82 -6.03 20.11 -7.46
N LEU A 83 -6.65 19.72 -6.35
CA LEU A 83 -7.76 18.76 -6.37
C LEU A 83 -9.00 19.37 -7.07
N GLU A 84 -9.33 20.63 -6.79
CA GLU A 84 -10.44 21.34 -7.45
C GLU A 84 -10.22 21.45 -8.96
N GLU A 85 -9.01 21.80 -9.38
CA GLU A 85 -8.63 21.84 -10.80
C GLU A 85 -8.75 20.45 -11.46
N ALA A 86 -8.20 19.41 -10.83
CA ALA A 86 -8.28 18.06 -11.35
C ALA A 86 -9.74 17.56 -11.44
N ALA A 87 -10.57 17.89 -10.46
CA ALA A 87 -12.00 17.56 -10.45
C ALA A 87 -12.76 18.25 -11.57
N ALA A 88 -12.47 19.54 -11.84
CA ALA A 88 -13.04 20.28 -12.94
C ALA A 88 -12.63 19.68 -14.30
N ASN A 89 -11.35 19.33 -14.46
CA ASN A 89 -10.83 18.69 -15.66
C ASN A 89 -11.47 17.31 -15.90
N LEU A 90 -11.72 16.52 -14.86
CA LEU A 90 -12.44 15.26 -14.98
C LEU A 90 -13.89 15.47 -15.41
N ALA A 91 -14.57 16.44 -14.81
CA ALA A 91 -15.94 16.79 -15.19
C ALA A 91 -16.03 17.23 -16.67
N ASP A 92 -15.04 17.98 -17.14
CA ASP A 92 -14.94 18.40 -18.54
C ASP A 92 -14.66 17.22 -19.48
N ALA A 93 -13.72 16.34 -19.13
CA ALA A 93 -13.45 15.11 -19.87
C ALA A 93 -14.69 14.22 -20.03
N VAL A 94 -15.48 14.06 -18.95
CA VAL A 94 -16.74 13.31 -18.97
C VAL A 94 -17.75 13.93 -19.94
N ARG A 95 -17.93 15.27 -19.90
CA ARG A 95 -18.83 15.98 -20.82
C ARG A 95 -18.37 15.88 -22.29
N ALA A 96 -17.07 16.01 -22.52
CA ALA A 96 -16.49 15.89 -23.87
C ALA A 96 -16.71 14.48 -24.45
N VAL A 97 -16.44 13.44 -23.67
CA VAL A 97 -16.66 12.04 -24.07
C VAL A 97 -18.15 11.77 -24.32
N ARG A 98 -19.04 12.26 -23.45
CA ARG A 98 -20.49 12.20 -23.70
C ARG A 98 -20.88 12.81 -25.05
N GLY A 99 -20.26 13.96 -25.43
CA GLY A 99 -20.44 14.57 -26.73
C GLY A 99 -20.03 13.65 -27.87
N LEU A 100 -18.94 12.88 -27.73
CA LEU A 100 -18.51 11.89 -28.72
C LEU A 100 -19.55 10.78 -28.91
N TYR A 101 -20.12 10.24 -27.81
CA TYR A 101 -21.19 9.24 -27.89
C TYR A 101 -22.46 9.80 -28.58
N ALA A 102 -22.83 11.04 -28.27
CA ALA A 102 -23.96 11.69 -28.91
C ALA A 102 -23.70 11.86 -30.43
N SER A 103 -22.51 12.29 -30.85
CA SER A 103 -22.11 12.40 -32.26
C SER A 103 -22.11 11.05 -32.96
N SER A 104 -21.62 9.98 -32.33
CA SER A 104 -21.68 8.62 -32.89
C SER A 104 -23.13 8.17 -33.08
N SER A 105 -24.01 8.42 -32.10
CA SER A 105 -25.44 8.10 -32.21
C SER A 105 -26.11 8.87 -33.34
N GLN A 106 -25.78 10.16 -33.52
CA GLN A 106 -26.27 10.98 -34.59
C GLN A 106 -25.84 10.44 -35.99
N SER A 107 -24.56 10.03 -36.10
CA SER A 107 -24.05 9.46 -37.36
C SER A 107 -24.73 8.12 -37.68
N LYS A 108 -25.03 7.28 -36.68
CA LYS A 108 -25.84 6.04 -36.86
C LYS A 108 -27.26 6.35 -37.39
N ALA A 109 -27.91 7.34 -36.83
CA ALA A 109 -29.23 7.79 -37.31
C ALA A 109 -29.18 8.34 -38.74
N ALA A 110 -28.11 9.06 -39.11
CA ALA A 110 -27.93 9.56 -40.49
C ALA A 110 -27.79 8.40 -41.49
N VAL A 111 -27.02 7.33 -41.17
CA VAL A 111 -26.92 6.14 -42.03
C VAL A 111 -28.29 5.49 -42.22
N SER A 112 -29.09 5.37 -41.18
CA SER A 112 -30.44 4.81 -41.24
C SER A 112 -31.34 5.63 -42.17
N ALA A 113 -31.30 6.97 -42.09
CA ALA A 113 -32.08 7.87 -42.98
C ALA A 113 -31.66 7.70 -44.42
N ARG A 114 -30.35 7.72 -44.73
CA ARG A 114 -29.84 7.54 -46.10
C ARG A 114 -30.14 6.16 -46.67
N THR A 115 -30.15 5.12 -45.84
CA THR A 115 -30.56 3.78 -46.27
C THR A 115 -32.05 3.73 -46.64
N SER A 116 -32.89 4.47 -45.94
CA SER A 116 -34.31 4.61 -46.29
C SER A 116 -34.51 5.35 -47.61
N ASP A 117 -33.71 6.39 -47.88
CA ASP A 117 -33.75 7.12 -49.14
C ASP A 117 -33.29 6.24 -50.32
N LEU A 118 -32.23 5.42 -50.11
CA LEU A 118 -31.82 4.43 -51.12
C LEU A 118 -32.95 3.43 -51.44
N ALA A 119 -33.65 2.91 -50.43
CA ALA A 119 -34.76 1.97 -50.60
C ALA A 119 -35.91 2.60 -51.45
N LYS A 120 -36.20 3.88 -51.26
CA LYS A 120 -37.18 4.62 -52.09
C LYS A 120 -36.70 4.74 -53.53
N ALA A 121 -35.41 5.08 -53.76
CA ALA A 121 -34.85 5.19 -55.11
C ALA A 121 -34.81 3.83 -55.83
N GLU A 122 -34.52 2.74 -55.12
CA GLU A 122 -34.60 1.37 -55.63
C GLU A 122 -36.01 0.97 -56.03
N ALA A 123 -37.04 1.36 -55.24
CA ALA A 123 -38.42 1.10 -55.59
C ALA A 123 -38.83 1.87 -56.85
N ALA A 124 -38.44 3.15 -56.98
CA ALA A 124 -38.70 3.95 -58.20
C ALA A 124 -37.98 3.34 -59.42
N LEU A 125 -36.75 2.85 -59.25
CA LEU A 125 -36.02 2.18 -60.34
C LEU A 125 -36.75 0.92 -60.79
N ARG A 126 -37.15 0.04 -59.88
CA ARG A 126 -37.94 -1.18 -60.23
C ARG A 126 -39.22 -0.84 -61.00
N GLN A 127 -39.92 0.23 -60.61
CA GLN A 127 -41.10 0.69 -61.32
C GLN A 127 -40.73 1.16 -62.76
N ALA A 128 -39.68 1.99 -62.91
CA ALA A 128 -39.23 2.47 -64.21
C ALA A 128 -38.74 1.37 -65.15
N GLU A 129 -38.08 0.33 -64.60
CA GLU A 129 -37.68 -0.90 -65.32
C GLU A 129 -38.89 -1.70 -65.84
N ALA A 130 -39.90 -1.91 -64.99
CA ALA A 130 -41.12 -2.58 -65.37
C ALA A 130 -41.90 -1.83 -66.47
N ASP A 131 -41.98 -0.52 -66.32
CA ASP A 131 -42.66 0.32 -67.31
C ASP A 131 -41.91 0.38 -68.66
N PHE A 132 -40.61 0.48 -68.66
CA PHE A 132 -39.77 0.38 -69.83
C PHE A 132 -39.92 -0.97 -70.54
N ALA A 133 -39.80 -2.06 -69.85
CA ALA A 133 -39.94 -3.41 -70.39
C ALA A 133 -41.32 -3.64 -71.02
N ARG A 134 -42.38 -3.14 -70.37
CA ARG A 134 -43.76 -3.19 -70.93
C ARG A 134 -43.85 -2.37 -72.23
N ARG A 135 -43.34 -1.17 -72.22
CA ARG A 135 -43.38 -0.28 -73.42
C ARG A 135 -42.51 -0.80 -74.57
N GLU A 136 -41.36 -1.44 -74.23
CA GLU A 136 -40.50 -2.08 -75.22
C GLU A 136 -41.19 -3.23 -75.94
N SER A 137 -42.01 -4.04 -75.25
CA SER A 137 -42.82 -5.09 -75.83
C SER A 137 -43.91 -4.48 -76.77
N LEU A 138 -44.63 -3.51 -76.23
CA LEU A 138 -45.67 -2.82 -77.04
C LEU A 138 -45.12 -2.10 -78.32
N TYR A 139 -43.94 -1.59 -78.24
CA TYR A 139 -43.25 -0.97 -79.41
C TYR A 139 -42.86 -2.04 -80.44
N ARG A 140 -42.36 -3.18 -80.07
CA ARG A 140 -42.09 -4.32 -80.95
C ARG A 140 -43.33 -4.77 -81.69
N ASP A 141 -44.47 -4.73 -81.02
CA ASP A 141 -45.77 -5.08 -81.59
C ASP A 141 -46.43 -3.91 -82.35
N LYS A 142 -45.72 -2.79 -82.46
CA LYS A 142 -46.18 -1.56 -83.20
C LYS A 142 -47.40 -0.84 -82.58
N PHE A 143 -47.67 -1.09 -81.22
CA PHE A 143 -48.80 -0.45 -80.53
C PHE A 143 -48.51 0.95 -79.99
N ILE A 144 -47.25 1.38 -79.90
CA ILE A 144 -46.85 2.70 -79.38
C ILE A 144 -45.82 3.39 -80.30
N SER A 145 -45.67 4.74 -80.14
CA SER A 145 -44.70 5.53 -80.89
C SER A 145 -43.26 5.34 -80.36
N SER A 146 -42.25 5.67 -81.20
CA SER A 146 -40.85 5.72 -80.80
C SER A 146 -40.59 6.81 -79.75
N GLU A 147 -41.34 7.87 -79.69
CA GLU A 147 -41.30 8.95 -78.72
C GLU A 147 -41.74 8.43 -77.34
N ALA A 148 -42.80 7.63 -77.28
CA ALA A 148 -43.28 7.00 -76.03
C ALA A 148 -42.23 6.02 -75.43
N LEU A 149 -41.53 5.25 -76.29
CA LEU A 149 -40.44 4.39 -75.85
C LEU A 149 -39.24 5.21 -75.39
N GLN A 150 -38.84 6.26 -76.08
CA GLN A 150 -37.75 7.14 -75.71
C GLN A 150 -37.99 7.81 -74.36
N THR A 151 -39.22 8.26 -74.09
CA THR A 151 -39.62 8.86 -72.81
C THR A 151 -39.41 7.81 -71.63
N ALA A 152 -39.82 6.59 -71.85
CA ALA A 152 -39.59 5.54 -70.84
C ALA A 152 -38.12 5.23 -70.64
N ARG A 153 -37.31 5.24 -71.71
CA ARG A 153 -35.83 5.06 -71.58
C ARG A 153 -35.19 6.17 -70.80
N THR A 154 -35.55 7.42 -71.00
CA THR A 154 -35.06 8.58 -70.29
C THR A 154 -35.47 8.48 -68.78
N ALA A 155 -36.73 8.11 -68.51
CA ALA A 155 -37.21 7.89 -67.14
C ALA A 155 -36.41 6.80 -66.44
N LEU A 156 -36.10 5.67 -67.10
CA LEU A 156 -35.26 4.60 -66.55
C LEU A 156 -33.84 5.08 -66.26
N GLN A 157 -33.20 5.82 -67.17
CA GLN A 157 -31.88 6.41 -66.99
C GLN A 157 -31.87 7.37 -65.78
N SER A 158 -32.88 8.21 -65.63
CA SER A 158 -33.01 9.11 -64.48
C SER A 158 -33.19 8.37 -63.19
N ALA A 159 -34.00 7.31 -63.15
CA ALA A 159 -34.19 6.48 -61.96
C ALA A 159 -32.90 5.72 -61.55
N ARG A 160 -32.10 5.24 -62.54
CA ARG A 160 -30.78 4.63 -62.28
C ARG A 160 -29.81 5.63 -61.66
N ALA A 161 -29.71 6.82 -62.27
CA ALA A 161 -28.85 7.88 -61.72
C ALA A 161 -29.24 8.30 -60.30
N ALA A 162 -30.54 8.41 -60.04
CA ALA A 162 -31.07 8.71 -58.69
C ALA A 162 -30.71 7.62 -57.67
N ARG A 163 -30.83 6.32 -58.04
CA ARG A 163 -30.42 5.20 -57.19
C ARG A 163 -28.91 5.19 -56.90
N ASP A 164 -28.10 5.47 -57.95
CA ASP A 164 -26.66 5.50 -57.82
C ASP A 164 -26.18 6.65 -56.92
N THR A 165 -26.84 7.80 -57.00
CA THR A 165 -26.61 8.93 -56.10
C THR A 165 -26.97 8.57 -54.67
N ALA A 166 -28.15 7.97 -54.43
CA ALA A 166 -28.56 7.57 -53.09
C ALA A 166 -27.63 6.48 -52.48
N ALA A 167 -27.10 5.57 -53.34
CA ALA A 167 -26.11 4.60 -52.90
C ALA A 167 -24.78 5.22 -52.47
N ALA A 168 -24.33 6.26 -53.23
CA ALA A 168 -23.12 7.05 -52.88
C ALA A 168 -23.33 7.78 -51.53
N ASP A 169 -24.51 8.37 -51.30
CA ASP A 169 -24.86 9.06 -50.06
C ASP A 169 -24.82 8.10 -48.83
N VAL A 170 -25.31 6.88 -49.00
CA VAL A 170 -25.21 5.83 -47.93
C VAL A 170 -23.74 5.54 -47.63
N ASN A 171 -22.90 5.38 -48.64
CA ASN A 171 -21.47 5.10 -48.44
C ASN A 171 -20.76 6.27 -47.76
N GLN A 172 -21.07 7.50 -48.10
CA GLN A 172 -20.57 8.69 -47.43
C GLN A 172 -20.97 8.72 -45.96
N ALA A 173 -22.25 8.50 -45.65
CA ALA A 173 -22.75 8.45 -44.27
C ALA A 173 -22.11 7.34 -43.45
N ARG A 174 -21.88 6.15 -44.04
CA ARG A 174 -21.16 5.03 -43.40
C ARG A 174 -19.72 5.37 -43.05
N ASN A 175 -18.99 6.01 -43.99
CA ASN A 175 -17.62 6.44 -43.74
C ASN A 175 -17.56 7.47 -42.62
N GLN A 176 -18.50 8.38 -42.52
CA GLN A 176 -18.61 9.34 -41.43
C GLN A 176 -18.95 8.65 -40.11
N GLN A 177 -19.83 7.64 -40.10
CA GLN A 177 -20.13 6.81 -38.94
C GLN A 177 -18.88 6.09 -38.45
N LEU A 178 -18.11 5.43 -39.32
CA LEU A 178 -16.86 4.73 -38.95
C LEU A 178 -15.86 5.70 -38.32
N GLY A 179 -15.73 6.92 -38.83
CA GLY A 179 -14.85 7.93 -38.24
C GLY A 179 -15.28 8.35 -36.85
N THR A 180 -16.57 8.48 -36.57
CA THR A 180 -17.08 8.83 -35.24
C THR A 180 -17.09 7.63 -34.29
N GLU A 181 -17.31 6.42 -34.80
CA GLU A 181 -17.32 5.18 -34.03
C GLU A 181 -15.93 4.85 -33.49
N GLY A 182 -14.86 5.04 -34.29
CA GLY A 182 -13.48 4.84 -33.83
C GLY A 182 -13.05 5.76 -32.67
N LEU A 183 -13.77 6.87 -32.43
CA LEU A 183 -13.50 7.73 -31.26
C LEU A 183 -14.07 7.21 -29.96
N VAL A 184 -15.04 6.28 -30.01
CA VAL A 184 -15.75 5.71 -28.84
C VAL A 184 -15.68 4.19 -28.79
N ASP A 185 -14.86 3.58 -29.66
CA ASP A 185 -14.84 2.16 -29.95
C ASP A 185 -14.63 1.32 -28.69
N ASN A 186 -15.55 0.35 -28.47
CA ASN A 186 -15.54 -0.66 -27.41
C ASN A 186 -15.29 -0.15 -25.98
N THR A 187 -15.47 1.13 -25.71
CA THR A 187 -15.30 1.71 -24.37
C THR A 187 -16.64 2.15 -23.79
N SER A 188 -16.79 2.09 -22.46
CA SER A 188 -17.83 2.82 -21.74
C SER A 188 -17.35 4.25 -21.45
N LEU A 189 -18.26 5.11 -21.03
CA LEU A 189 -17.91 6.48 -20.65
C LEU A 189 -16.85 6.48 -19.54
N GLU A 190 -16.98 5.57 -18.58
CA GLU A 190 -16.06 5.41 -17.44
C GLU A 190 -14.70 4.85 -17.84
N SER A 191 -14.66 3.95 -18.84
CA SER A 191 -13.44 3.29 -19.31
C SER A 191 -12.76 4.01 -20.47
N HIS A 192 -13.34 5.10 -20.95
CA HIS A 192 -12.77 5.89 -22.05
C HIS A 192 -11.40 6.49 -21.63
N PRO A 193 -10.34 6.38 -22.45
CA PRO A 193 -8.98 6.80 -22.09
C PRO A 193 -8.86 8.22 -21.54
N ARG A 194 -9.61 9.17 -22.08
CA ARG A 194 -9.64 10.56 -21.61
C ARG A 194 -10.18 10.67 -20.18
N VAL A 195 -11.25 9.94 -19.86
CA VAL A 195 -11.85 9.94 -18.52
C VAL A 195 -10.93 9.25 -17.53
N VAL A 196 -10.34 8.10 -17.90
CA VAL A 196 -9.38 7.37 -17.07
C VAL A 196 -8.14 8.21 -16.76
N ALA A 197 -7.59 8.92 -17.75
CA ALA A 197 -6.46 9.81 -17.54
C ALA A 197 -6.79 10.98 -16.60
N ALA A 198 -7.96 11.62 -16.76
CA ALA A 198 -8.42 12.69 -15.88
C ALA A 198 -8.72 12.16 -14.45
N ALA A 199 -9.32 10.97 -14.33
CA ALA A 199 -9.56 10.31 -13.05
C ALA A 199 -8.26 10.00 -12.28
N ALA A 200 -7.20 9.58 -12.99
CA ALA A 200 -5.89 9.37 -12.41
C ALA A 200 -5.31 10.66 -11.80
N LYS A 201 -5.54 11.82 -12.45
CA LYS A 201 -5.13 13.13 -11.91
C LYS A 201 -5.92 13.53 -10.67
N VAL A 202 -7.22 13.24 -10.62
CA VAL A 202 -8.03 13.45 -9.41
C VAL A 202 -7.50 12.58 -8.26
N ARG A 203 -7.18 11.31 -8.52
CA ARG A 203 -6.61 10.42 -7.50
C ARG A 203 -5.28 10.93 -6.98
N GLU A 204 -4.38 11.37 -7.86
CA GLU A 204 -3.09 11.96 -7.50
C GLU A 204 -3.27 13.19 -6.60
N ALA A 205 -4.12 14.14 -6.99
CA ALA A 205 -4.39 15.36 -6.24
C ALA A 205 -5.09 15.08 -4.89
N TYR A 206 -6.04 14.13 -4.85
CA TYR A 206 -6.69 13.70 -3.62
C TYR A 206 -5.69 13.10 -2.63
N LEU A 207 -4.80 12.22 -3.09
CA LEU A 207 -3.77 11.63 -2.26
C LEU A 207 -2.77 12.69 -1.77
N ALA A 208 -2.42 13.68 -2.60
CA ALA A 208 -1.59 14.79 -2.19
C ALA A 208 -2.24 15.58 -1.04
N LEU A 209 -3.54 15.89 -1.16
CA LEU A 209 -4.32 16.56 -0.12
C LEU A 209 -4.42 15.70 1.15
N ALA A 210 -4.74 14.41 1.05
CA ALA A 210 -4.83 13.51 2.20
C ALA A 210 -3.50 13.40 2.96
N ARG A 211 -2.37 13.49 2.26
CA ARG A 211 -1.01 13.42 2.81
C ARG A 211 -0.53 14.71 3.48
N THR A 212 -1.24 15.84 3.33
CA THR A 212 -0.97 17.05 4.14
C THR A 212 -1.30 16.81 5.62
N THR A 213 -2.14 15.85 5.91
CA THR A 213 -2.46 15.42 7.27
C THR A 213 -1.61 14.20 7.62
N VAL A 214 -0.54 14.42 8.39
CA VAL A 214 0.38 13.37 8.82
C VAL A 214 -0.19 12.63 10.02
N ARG A 215 -0.35 11.31 9.91
CA ARG A 215 -0.96 10.45 10.94
C ARG A 215 0.04 9.42 11.48
N SER A 216 -0.18 8.98 12.71
CA SER A 216 0.59 7.87 13.27
C SER A 216 0.21 6.53 12.60
N PRO A 217 1.18 5.76 12.08
CA PRO A 217 0.91 4.42 11.56
C PRO A 217 0.69 3.37 12.65
N VAL A 218 1.06 3.66 13.90
CA VAL A 218 1.06 2.75 15.03
C VAL A 218 0.56 3.45 16.29
N ARG A 219 0.06 2.68 17.24
CA ARG A 219 -0.19 3.15 18.61
C ARG A 219 1.13 3.13 19.39
N GLY A 220 1.41 4.16 20.18
CA GLY A 220 2.63 4.23 20.99
C GLY A 220 2.91 5.63 21.54
N HIS A 221 4.05 5.79 22.18
CA HIS A 221 4.47 7.08 22.74
C HIS A 221 5.39 7.84 21.79
N VAL A 222 5.17 9.15 21.70
CA VAL A 222 6.07 10.06 20.99
C VAL A 222 7.39 10.13 21.75
N ALA A 223 8.49 9.78 21.09
CA ALA A 223 9.81 9.71 21.71
C ALA A 223 10.68 10.94 21.42
N LYS A 224 10.53 11.54 20.23
CA LYS A 224 11.32 12.67 19.81
C LYS A 224 10.57 13.47 18.74
N ARG A 225 10.21 14.69 19.07
CA ARG A 225 9.65 15.65 18.12
C ARG A 225 10.76 16.59 17.63
N ALA A 226 10.98 16.62 16.33
CA ALA A 226 11.95 17.51 15.68
C ALA A 226 11.27 18.73 15.03
N VAL A 227 10.01 18.58 14.59
CA VAL A 227 9.28 19.57 13.80
C VAL A 227 8.68 20.70 14.67
N ARG A 228 8.58 21.92 14.08
CA ARG A 228 7.98 23.11 14.69
C ARG A 228 6.92 23.73 13.77
N VAL A 229 5.95 24.42 14.38
CA VAL A 229 4.96 25.20 13.63
C VAL A 229 5.65 26.32 12.86
N GLY A 230 5.24 26.53 11.61
CA GLY A 230 5.85 27.51 10.70
C GLY A 230 7.06 26.98 9.91
N GLU A 231 7.58 25.82 10.25
CA GLU A 231 8.69 25.18 9.53
C GLU A 231 8.24 24.63 8.18
N ARG A 232 9.08 24.78 7.16
CA ARG A 232 8.87 24.15 5.86
C ARG A 232 9.60 22.81 5.80
N VAL A 233 8.84 21.73 5.57
CA VAL A 233 9.36 20.36 5.55
C VAL A 233 9.37 19.79 4.14
N ALA A 234 10.41 19.01 3.84
CA ALA A 234 10.52 18.26 2.59
C ALA A 234 10.02 16.81 2.78
N VAL A 235 9.72 16.12 1.68
CA VAL A 235 9.37 14.70 1.70
C VAL A 235 10.49 13.89 2.36
N GLY A 236 10.11 13.00 3.30
CA GLY A 236 11.06 12.15 4.02
C GLY A 236 11.78 12.80 5.20
N THR A 237 11.60 14.09 5.46
CA THR A 237 12.18 14.76 6.65
C THR A 237 11.58 14.16 7.92
N PRO A 238 12.39 13.66 8.88
CA PRO A 238 11.85 13.14 10.14
C PRO A 238 11.15 14.23 10.94
N LEU A 239 9.86 14.09 11.21
CA LEU A 239 9.07 15.03 12.02
C LEU A 239 9.07 14.66 13.50
N MET A 240 8.86 13.38 13.77
CA MET A 240 8.89 12.80 15.12
C MET A 240 9.09 11.30 15.06
N ALA A 241 9.38 10.70 16.20
CA ALA A 241 9.48 9.25 16.36
C ALA A 241 8.39 8.75 17.31
N VAL A 242 7.74 7.64 16.95
CA VAL A 242 6.76 6.96 17.81
C VAL A 242 7.28 5.58 18.14
N ILE A 243 7.27 5.21 19.41
CA ILE A 243 7.67 3.89 19.91
C ILE A 243 6.42 3.13 20.33
N PRO A 244 6.06 2.04 19.62
CA PRO A 244 4.94 1.18 20.03
C PRO A 244 5.24 0.44 21.33
N ASP A 245 4.34 0.50 22.30
CA ASP A 245 4.52 -0.12 23.60
C ASP A 245 4.55 -1.66 23.54
N GLU A 246 3.86 -2.25 22.57
CA GLU A 246 3.73 -3.69 22.38
C GLU A 246 4.89 -4.33 21.57
N GLN A 247 5.79 -3.50 21.01
CA GLN A 247 6.86 -3.94 20.09
C GLN A 247 8.23 -3.84 20.76
N MET A 248 8.33 -4.22 22.03
CA MET A 248 9.58 -4.20 22.79
C MET A 248 10.17 -5.59 22.93
N TRP A 249 11.48 -5.65 23.04
CA TRP A 249 12.25 -6.86 23.33
C TRP A 249 13.45 -6.49 24.19
N VAL A 250 14.17 -7.48 24.70
CA VAL A 250 15.46 -7.25 25.34
C VAL A 250 16.56 -7.80 24.45
N GLU A 251 17.59 -7.01 24.27
CA GLU A 251 18.83 -7.40 23.61
C GLU A 251 19.90 -7.60 24.69
N ALA A 252 20.23 -8.86 24.96
CA ALA A 252 21.18 -9.25 26.00
C ALA A 252 22.47 -9.73 25.35
N ASN A 253 23.60 -9.12 25.74
CA ASN A 253 24.90 -9.39 25.16
C ASN A 253 25.66 -10.39 26.05
N PHE A 254 25.71 -11.64 25.60
CA PHE A 254 26.43 -12.72 26.29
C PHE A 254 27.82 -12.89 25.71
N LYS A 255 28.77 -13.34 26.53
CA LYS A 255 30.12 -13.67 26.10
C LYS A 255 30.12 -14.92 25.23
N GLU A 256 31.03 -14.99 24.26
CA GLU A 256 31.20 -16.14 23.36
C GLU A 256 31.27 -17.47 24.11
N SER A 257 31.96 -17.51 25.28
CA SER A 257 32.09 -18.69 26.11
C SER A 257 30.81 -19.14 26.82
N GLU A 258 29.78 -18.31 26.85
CA GLU A 258 28.49 -18.53 27.52
C GLU A 258 27.39 -19.01 26.56
N LEU A 259 27.66 -19.00 25.24
CA LEU A 259 26.66 -19.27 24.22
C LEU A 259 26.48 -20.75 23.86
N ALA A 260 27.42 -21.61 24.23
CA ALA A 260 27.45 -23.02 23.80
C ALA A 260 26.16 -23.78 24.10
N ASP A 261 25.50 -23.46 25.23
CA ASP A 261 24.29 -24.11 25.70
C ASP A 261 23.03 -23.28 25.53
N MET A 262 23.11 -22.15 24.78
CA MET A 262 21.96 -21.28 24.53
C MET A 262 21.20 -21.70 23.28
N HIS A 263 19.88 -21.88 23.44
CA HIS A 263 18.98 -22.33 22.38
C HIS A 263 17.73 -21.44 22.30
N VAL A 264 17.15 -21.32 21.12
CA VAL A 264 15.88 -20.61 20.93
C VAL A 264 14.77 -21.30 21.71
N GLY A 265 13.94 -20.50 22.39
CA GLY A 265 12.84 -20.98 23.23
C GLY A 265 13.18 -21.13 24.72
N GLN A 266 14.45 -21.04 25.11
CA GLN A 266 14.82 -21.12 26.54
C GLN A 266 14.21 -19.99 27.36
N PRO A 267 13.72 -20.25 28.58
CA PRO A 267 13.14 -19.23 29.44
C PRO A 267 14.22 -18.32 30.04
N VAL A 268 13.91 -17.05 30.10
CA VAL A 268 14.77 -15.98 30.59
C VAL A 268 14.04 -15.17 31.65
N LYS A 269 14.71 -14.96 32.79
CA LYS A 269 14.29 -14.02 33.82
C LYS A 269 15.02 -12.70 33.60
N LEU A 270 14.26 -11.61 33.64
CA LEU A 270 14.76 -10.28 33.35
C LEU A 270 14.39 -9.35 34.52
N ALA A 271 15.31 -8.51 34.93
CA ALA A 271 15.08 -7.49 35.95
C ALA A 271 15.55 -6.13 35.37
N ALA A 272 14.66 -5.15 35.35
CA ALA A 272 15.01 -3.81 34.92
C ALA A 272 15.60 -3.00 36.10
N ASP A 273 16.70 -2.35 35.88
CA ASP A 273 17.36 -1.55 36.94
C ASP A 273 16.46 -0.41 37.45
N MET A 274 15.58 0.11 36.59
CA MET A 274 14.57 1.12 36.93
C MET A 274 13.63 0.70 38.06
N TYR A 275 13.27 -0.60 38.12
CA TYR A 275 12.34 -1.12 39.13
C TYR A 275 13.10 -1.88 40.28
N GLY A 276 14.44 -1.89 40.22
CA GLY A 276 15.26 -2.67 41.17
C GLY A 276 14.97 -4.17 41.06
N GLY A 277 15.16 -4.90 42.15
CA GLY A 277 14.93 -6.36 42.19
C GLY A 277 13.48 -6.77 42.46
N SER A 278 12.53 -5.83 42.58
CA SER A 278 11.15 -6.13 42.99
C SER A 278 10.26 -6.58 41.82
N VAL A 279 10.60 -6.22 40.59
CA VAL A 279 9.87 -6.58 39.37
C VAL A 279 10.70 -7.50 38.53
N GLU A 280 10.23 -8.74 38.35
CA GLU A 280 10.85 -9.72 37.48
C GLU A 280 9.97 -9.95 36.25
N TYR A 281 10.56 -9.76 35.07
CA TYR A 281 9.89 -10.05 33.79
C TYR A 281 10.29 -11.45 33.32
N SER A 282 9.33 -12.12 32.73
CA SER A 282 9.53 -13.40 32.05
C SER A 282 9.70 -13.16 30.54
N GLY A 283 10.65 -13.85 29.94
CA GLY A 283 10.89 -13.82 28.54
C GLY A 283 11.34 -15.15 27.97
N THR A 284 11.48 -15.24 26.69
CA THR A 284 12.02 -16.41 25.98
C THR A 284 13.04 -15.96 24.93
N ILE A 285 14.10 -16.76 24.73
CA ILE A 285 15.06 -16.53 23.65
C ILE A 285 14.34 -16.64 22.31
N ALA A 286 14.25 -15.50 21.58
CA ALA A 286 13.66 -15.44 20.25
C ALA A 286 14.68 -15.77 19.15
N GLY A 287 15.96 -15.53 19.39
CA GLY A 287 17.04 -15.83 18.47
C GLY A 287 18.38 -15.28 18.93
N LEU A 288 19.44 -15.84 18.40
CA LEU A 288 20.79 -15.38 18.55
C LEU A 288 21.19 -14.60 17.29
N ALA A 289 21.89 -13.47 17.43
CA ALA A 289 22.35 -12.68 16.30
C ALA A 289 23.38 -13.47 15.46
N SER A 290 23.40 -13.22 14.17
CA SER A 290 24.33 -13.88 13.24
C SER A 290 25.74 -13.31 13.27
N GLY A 291 26.00 -12.29 14.10
CA GLY A 291 27.33 -11.65 14.25
C GLY A 291 27.45 -10.89 15.56
N THR A 292 28.68 -10.66 15.98
CA THR A 292 28.99 -9.89 17.18
C THR A 292 28.72 -8.40 16.96
N GLY A 293 28.46 -7.66 18.03
CA GLY A 293 28.26 -6.21 17.95
C GLY A 293 29.45 -5.46 17.33
N ALA A 294 30.67 -6.00 17.49
CA ALA A 294 31.87 -5.41 16.91
C ALA A 294 31.88 -5.45 15.36
N VAL A 295 31.30 -6.49 14.75
CA VAL A 295 31.24 -6.64 13.28
C VAL A 295 30.27 -5.63 12.64
N PHE A 296 29.21 -5.28 13.34
CA PHE A 296 28.17 -4.34 12.88
C PHE A 296 28.39 -2.90 13.38
N ALA A 297 29.48 -2.63 14.12
CA ALA A 297 29.82 -1.29 14.54
C ALA A 297 30.20 -0.41 13.34
N ALA A 298 29.84 0.87 13.39
CA ALA A 298 30.19 1.85 12.32
C ALA A 298 31.69 1.98 12.10
N LEU A 299 32.50 1.74 13.14
CA LEU A 299 33.97 1.65 13.08
C LEU A 299 34.39 0.34 13.77
N PRO A 300 34.51 -0.77 13.04
CA PRO A 300 34.98 -2.03 13.60
C PRO A 300 36.41 -1.87 14.15
N PRO A 301 36.70 -2.38 15.35
CA PRO A 301 38.06 -2.28 15.92
C PRO A 301 39.04 -3.09 15.05
N GLN A 302 40.00 -2.40 14.44
CA GLN A 302 41.06 -3.05 13.67
C GLN A 302 42.30 -3.20 14.56
N ASN A 303 42.64 -4.44 14.93
CA ASN A 303 43.88 -4.77 15.63
C ASN A 303 44.99 -5.11 14.59
N ALA A 304 45.23 -4.21 13.63
CA ALA A 304 46.14 -4.48 12.51
C ALA A 304 47.63 -4.15 12.82
N SER A 305 47.89 -3.45 13.92
CA SER A 305 49.29 -3.07 14.31
C SER A 305 49.49 -3.20 15.80
N GLY A 306 50.25 -4.19 16.23
CA GLY A 306 50.66 -4.39 17.63
C GLY A 306 50.57 -5.84 18.07
N ASN A 307 50.87 -6.15 19.34
CA ASN A 307 50.72 -7.47 19.93
C ASN A 307 49.25 -7.88 19.87
N TRP A 308 48.96 -9.02 19.23
CA TRP A 308 47.61 -9.58 19.16
C TRP A 308 47.15 -9.95 20.58
N ILE A 309 46.00 -9.45 21.03
CA ILE A 309 45.36 -9.78 22.29
C ILE A 309 43.97 -10.38 21.95
N LYS A 310 43.68 -11.57 22.50
CA LYS A 310 42.34 -12.15 22.38
C LYS A 310 41.34 -11.33 23.18
N VAL A 311 40.48 -10.59 22.51
CA VAL A 311 39.37 -9.86 23.13
C VAL A 311 38.13 -10.74 23.09
N VAL A 312 37.54 -11.01 24.26
CA VAL A 312 36.30 -11.78 24.39
C VAL A 312 35.16 -10.99 23.67
N GLN A 313 34.61 -11.62 22.65
CA GLN A 313 33.48 -11.04 21.91
C GLN A 313 32.18 -11.28 22.64
N ARG A 314 31.19 -10.39 22.42
CA ARG A 314 29.82 -10.56 22.90
C ARG A 314 28.88 -10.69 21.73
N LEU A 315 27.92 -11.61 21.83
CA LEU A 315 26.89 -11.84 20.84
C LEU A 315 25.54 -11.37 21.41
N PRO A 316 24.79 -10.52 20.66
CA PRO A 316 23.44 -10.15 21.04
C PRO A 316 22.48 -11.34 20.95
N VAL A 317 21.73 -11.57 22.02
CA VAL A 317 20.64 -12.54 22.10
C VAL A 317 19.34 -11.76 22.25
N ARG A 318 18.42 -11.96 21.33
CA ARG A 318 17.11 -11.32 21.34
C ARG A 318 16.14 -12.12 22.21
N ILE A 319 15.55 -11.47 23.19
CA ILE A 319 14.63 -12.05 24.15
C ILE A 319 13.27 -11.39 23.95
N LYS A 320 12.25 -12.21 23.69
CA LYS A 320 10.85 -11.76 23.63
C LYS A 320 10.31 -11.63 25.04
N LEU A 321 9.70 -10.50 25.37
CA LEU A 321 9.04 -10.22 26.64
C LEU A 321 7.60 -10.71 26.65
N ASP A 322 7.05 -10.95 27.82
CA ASP A 322 5.63 -11.19 28.03
C ASP A 322 4.86 -9.85 28.00
N GLU A 323 3.91 -9.74 27.10
CA GLU A 323 3.12 -8.52 26.87
C GLU A 323 2.25 -8.13 28.09
N ALA A 324 1.81 -9.11 28.89
CA ALA A 324 1.00 -8.85 30.08
C ALA A 324 1.79 -8.06 31.12
N GLN A 325 3.05 -8.44 31.34
CA GLN A 325 3.94 -7.79 32.30
C GLN A 325 4.36 -6.38 31.84
N LEU A 326 4.48 -6.15 30.52
CA LEU A 326 4.76 -4.83 29.97
C LEU A 326 3.62 -3.82 30.21
N LYS A 327 2.37 -4.30 30.26
CA LYS A 327 1.21 -3.44 30.57
C LYS A 327 1.16 -3.01 32.02
N GLU A 328 1.56 -3.92 32.93
CA GLU A 328 1.57 -3.66 34.37
C GLU A 328 2.78 -2.78 34.77
N HIS A 329 3.94 -3.07 34.21
CA HIS A 329 5.19 -2.37 34.46
C HIS A 329 5.83 -1.92 33.14
N PRO A 330 5.48 -0.73 32.62
CA PRO A 330 5.98 -0.25 31.33
C PRO A 330 7.49 -0.06 31.29
N LEU A 331 8.14 -0.56 30.26
CA LEU A 331 9.55 -0.33 29.99
C LEU A 331 9.74 0.82 29.00
N ARG A 332 10.96 1.33 28.91
CA ARG A 332 11.38 2.33 27.93
C ARG A 332 12.56 1.79 27.13
N VAL A 333 12.60 2.09 25.84
CA VAL A 333 13.71 1.71 24.97
C VAL A 333 15.01 2.34 25.50
N GLY A 334 16.08 1.54 25.55
CA GLY A 334 17.40 1.95 26.06
C GLY A 334 17.63 1.74 27.55
N LEU A 335 16.61 1.32 28.31
CA LEU A 335 16.81 0.97 29.75
C LEU A 335 17.70 -0.25 29.89
N SER A 336 18.57 -0.22 30.90
CA SER A 336 19.43 -1.33 31.27
C SER A 336 18.64 -2.41 32.02
N MET A 337 18.99 -3.67 31.74
CA MET A 337 18.40 -4.83 32.36
C MET A 337 19.45 -5.87 32.73
N ARG A 338 19.12 -6.72 33.68
CA ARG A 338 19.83 -7.95 33.92
C ARG A 338 19.04 -9.11 33.32
N ALA A 339 19.70 -9.93 32.52
CA ALA A 339 19.11 -11.12 31.91
C ALA A 339 19.75 -12.40 32.51
N THR A 340 18.91 -13.34 32.95
CA THR A 340 19.33 -14.65 33.44
C THR A 340 18.62 -15.74 32.66
N VAL A 341 19.37 -16.45 31.82
CA VAL A 341 18.87 -17.54 30.97
C VAL A 341 18.97 -18.86 31.76
N ASN A 342 17.93 -19.67 31.69
CA ASN A 342 17.97 -21.05 32.15
C ASN A 342 18.35 -21.96 30.95
N ILE A 343 19.58 -22.52 31.00
CA ILE A 343 20.16 -23.35 29.93
C ILE A 343 19.98 -24.86 30.19
N SER A 344 19.06 -25.26 31.07
CA SER A 344 18.81 -26.69 31.36
C SER A 344 18.17 -27.43 30.20
N ASP A 345 17.32 -26.78 29.41
CA ASP A 345 16.73 -27.35 28.20
C ASP A 345 17.54 -26.95 26.96
N ARG A 346 18.11 -27.92 26.28
CA ARG A 346 18.92 -27.77 25.07
C ARG A 346 18.24 -28.32 23.82
N SER A 347 16.96 -28.62 23.88
CA SER A 347 16.20 -29.25 22.77
C SER A 347 15.88 -28.30 21.64
N GLY A 348 15.89 -26.97 21.88
CA GLY A 348 15.62 -25.94 20.87
C GLY A 348 16.73 -25.81 19.79
N PRO A 349 16.46 -25.21 18.65
CA PRO A 349 17.49 -24.92 17.65
C PRO A 349 18.40 -23.77 18.13
N VAL A 350 19.67 -23.81 17.70
CA VAL A 350 20.63 -22.69 17.96
C VAL A 350 20.33 -21.50 17.06
N LEU A 351 19.85 -21.74 15.83
CA LEU A 351 19.44 -20.71 14.87
C LEU A 351 18.02 -20.99 14.38
N ALA A 352 17.32 -19.97 13.96
CA ALA A 352 15.97 -20.13 13.38
C ALA A 352 16.01 -21.09 12.18
N ALA A 353 15.25 -22.18 12.26
CA ALA A 353 15.30 -23.28 11.28
C ALA A 353 14.40 -23.04 10.05
N ALA A 354 13.49 -22.06 10.09
CA ALA A 354 12.58 -21.79 8.98
C ALA A 354 12.40 -20.28 8.79
N PRO A 355 12.17 -19.84 7.52
CA PRO A 355 11.81 -18.47 7.26
C PRO A 355 10.45 -18.15 7.87
N ARG A 356 10.29 -16.89 8.32
CA ARG A 356 9.00 -16.42 8.81
C ARG A 356 8.05 -16.21 7.64
N ASN A 357 6.83 -16.72 7.74
CA ASN A 357 5.76 -16.49 6.79
C ASN A 357 4.88 -15.32 7.28
N GLY A 358 4.65 -14.32 6.41
CA GLY A 358 3.83 -13.14 6.67
C GLY A 358 4.58 -11.90 7.16
N ALA A 359 3.87 -10.77 7.15
CA ALA A 359 4.38 -9.49 7.64
C ALA A 359 4.58 -9.54 9.16
N LEU A 360 5.68 -9.01 9.64
CA LEU A 360 5.92 -8.89 11.09
C LEU A 360 5.05 -7.79 11.69
N TRP A 361 4.94 -6.68 10.96
CA TRP A 361 4.15 -5.51 11.34
C TRP A 361 3.50 -4.93 10.08
N GLU A 362 2.22 -4.57 10.16
CA GLU A 362 1.44 -4.02 9.07
C GLU A 362 0.55 -2.88 9.58
N THR A 363 0.33 -1.88 8.74
CA THR A 363 -0.61 -0.79 9.02
C THR A 363 -1.61 -0.65 7.88
N SER A 364 -2.88 -0.49 8.20
CA SER A 364 -3.96 -0.31 7.23
C SER A 364 -4.41 1.14 7.06
N ILE A 365 -3.84 2.09 7.81
CA ILE A 365 -4.33 3.49 7.86
C ILE A 365 -4.30 4.21 6.51
N TYR A 366 -3.47 3.74 5.57
CA TYR A 366 -3.35 4.34 4.24
C TYR A 366 -4.28 3.68 3.19
N ALA A 367 -4.87 2.52 3.48
CA ALA A 367 -5.70 1.77 2.54
C ALA A 367 -7.00 2.53 2.20
N ASP A 368 -7.57 3.24 3.16
CA ASP A 368 -8.82 3.96 3.01
C ASP A 368 -8.68 5.18 2.07
N GLN A 369 -7.51 5.81 2.04
CA GLN A 369 -7.27 6.99 1.20
C GLN A 369 -7.49 6.73 -0.30
N ALA A 370 -7.07 5.57 -0.81
CA ALA A 370 -7.27 5.20 -2.21
C ALA A 370 -8.76 4.96 -2.50
N ARG A 371 -9.47 4.32 -1.58
CA ARG A 371 -10.90 4.03 -1.68
C ARG A 371 -11.75 5.31 -1.67
N ASP A 372 -11.38 6.29 -0.84
CA ASP A 372 -12.05 7.57 -0.77
C ASP A 372 -11.83 8.41 -2.04
N ALA A 373 -10.63 8.35 -2.63
CA ALA A 373 -10.34 8.96 -3.92
C ALA A 373 -11.22 8.36 -5.03
N ASP A 374 -11.36 7.04 -5.08
CA ASP A 374 -12.19 6.35 -6.06
C ASP A 374 -13.68 6.68 -5.87
N ALA A 375 -14.16 6.82 -4.64
CA ALA A 375 -15.52 7.26 -4.35
C ALA A 375 -15.77 8.70 -4.81
N LEU A 376 -14.79 9.60 -4.67
CA LEU A 376 -14.88 10.97 -5.19
C LEU A 376 -14.95 10.97 -6.72
N ILE A 377 -14.08 10.22 -7.40
CA ILE A 377 -14.06 10.07 -8.86
C ILE A 377 -15.41 9.57 -9.35
N ALA A 378 -15.95 8.52 -8.76
CA ALA A 378 -17.25 7.95 -9.11
C ALA A 378 -18.37 8.99 -8.97
N ARG A 379 -18.38 9.82 -7.93
CA ARG A 379 -19.34 10.90 -7.75
C ARG A 379 -19.24 11.95 -8.83
N ILE A 380 -18.03 12.38 -9.21
CA ILE A 380 -17.82 13.39 -10.26
C ILE A 380 -18.32 12.84 -11.61
N ILE A 381 -17.99 11.58 -11.94
CA ILE A 381 -18.44 10.94 -13.17
C ILE A 381 -19.98 10.86 -13.19
N ALA A 382 -20.60 10.36 -12.12
CA ALA A 382 -22.06 10.24 -12.02
C ALA A 382 -22.77 11.58 -12.16
N ALA A 383 -22.26 12.64 -11.52
CA ALA A 383 -22.84 13.99 -11.60
C ALA A 383 -22.78 14.59 -13.03
N ASN A 384 -21.82 14.18 -13.87
CA ASN A 384 -21.62 14.70 -15.23
C ASN A 384 -22.07 13.72 -16.34
N ARG A 385 -22.47 12.50 -15.99
CA ARG A 385 -22.96 11.47 -16.91
C ARG A 385 -24.33 11.84 -17.50
N SER A 386 -25.24 12.35 -16.68
CA SER A 386 -26.58 12.79 -17.08
C SER A 386 -26.56 14.27 -17.41
N GLY A 387 -27.18 14.69 -18.52
CA GLY A 387 -27.32 16.12 -18.85
C GLY A 387 -28.19 16.84 -17.80
N PRO A 388 -28.17 18.18 -17.75
CA PRO A 388 -29.07 18.96 -16.92
C PRO A 388 -30.51 18.62 -17.28
N GLY A 389 -31.22 17.86 -16.44
CA GLY A 389 -32.61 17.43 -16.63
C GLY A 389 -32.92 15.96 -16.51
N ALA A 390 -31.96 15.06 -16.49
CA ALA A 390 -32.18 13.66 -16.12
C ALA A 390 -32.24 13.55 -14.59
N LYS A 391 -33.43 13.48 -14.03
CA LYS A 391 -33.62 13.07 -12.62
C LYS A 391 -33.09 11.65 -12.43
N PRO A 392 -32.53 11.34 -11.24
CA PRO A 392 -31.99 10.03 -10.91
C PRO A 392 -33.03 8.91 -11.02
#